data_6c3cd47c1b1f83375a4342cc35ade17b
#
_entry.id   6c3cd47c1b1f83375a4342cc35ade17b
#
_cell.length_a   1.000
_cell.length_b   1.000
_cell.length_c   1.000
_cell.angle_alpha   90.00
_cell.angle_beta   90.00
_cell.angle_gamma   90.00
#
_symmetry.space_group_name_H-M   'P 1'
#
loop_
_entity.id
_entity.type
_entity.pdbx_description
1 polymer ?
#
loop_
_entity_poly.entity_id
_entity_poly.type
_entity_poly.pdbx_seq_one_letter_code
_entity_poly.pdbx_strand_id
1 'polypeptide(L)'
;YEIPLRLVGSEMCIRDRGADYLATGHYAKIRQDPATGRHLLCRGADPSKDQSYFLCRLTQEQLSRTLFPLGDLEKPAVRALAEAHGLINAQKRDSQDICFVPDGDYVGFITRCVGHESPTGPFVDREGRVLGQHKGFIRYTKGQHKGLGLAIEPPLYVLRKDPANHAVYLGHNEDLFTSELIAGDWNWISIPAL
;
A
#
# COMPACT_ATOMS: atom_id res chain seq x y z
N TYR A 1 -3.00 -4.98 3.83
CA TYR A 1 -2.90 -4.12 5.02
C TYR A 1 -1.95 -4.68 6.08
N GLU A 2 -0.79 -5.25 5.68
CA GLU A 2 0.11 -5.99 6.59
C GLU A 2 1.40 -5.27 6.94
N ILE A 3 1.59 -4.02 6.53
CA ILE A 3 2.84 -3.29 6.80
C ILE A 3 3.03 -2.99 8.30
N PRO A 4 1.99 -2.57 9.05
CA PRO A 4 2.13 -2.42 10.51
C PRO A 4 2.40 -3.74 11.23
N LEU A 5 1.80 -4.84 10.79
CA LEU A 5 1.99 -6.18 11.37
C LEU A 5 3.43 -6.71 11.16
N ARG A 6 4.08 -6.39 10.04
CA ARG A 6 5.50 -6.75 9.85
C ARG A 6 6.43 -5.98 10.77
N LEU A 7 6.16 -4.69 11.01
CA LEU A 7 6.92 -3.91 12.00
C LEU A 7 6.60 -4.37 13.42
N VAL A 8 5.34 -4.66 13.74
CA VAL A 8 4.93 -5.20 15.05
C VAL A 8 5.54 -6.58 15.29
N GLY A 9 5.54 -7.48 14.30
CA GLY A 9 6.22 -8.77 14.40
C GLY A 9 7.74 -8.63 14.56
N SER A 10 8.35 -7.66 13.88
CA SER A 10 9.77 -7.34 14.03
C SER A 10 10.09 -6.77 15.42
N GLU A 11 9.19 -6.01 16.00
CA GLU A 11 9.33 -5.41 17.35
C GLU A 11 9.39 -6.51 18.44
N MET A 12 8.53 -7.53 18.35
CA MET A 12 8.64 -8.70 19.24
C MET A 12 9.99 -9.39 19.10
N CYS A 13 10.45 -9.64 17.86
CA CYS A 13 11.77 -10.24 17.61
C CYS A 13 12.93 -9.38 18.10
N ILE A 14 12.80 -8.06 18.14
CA ILE A 14 13.81 -7.12 18.63
C ILE A 14 13.92 -7.20 20.15
N ARG A 15 12.80 -7.18 20.86
CA ARG A 15 12.76 -7.32 22.33
C ARG A 15 13.35 -8.65 22.77
N ASP A 16 13.03 -9.74 22.07
CA ASP A 16 13.55 -11.08 22.35
C ASP A 16 15.08 -11.19 22.13
N ARG A 17 15.67 -10.30 21.32
CA ARG A 17 17.11 -10.27 21.02
C ARG A 17 17.88 -9.18 21.76
N GLY A 18 17.24 -8.42 22.62
CA GLY A 18 17.86 -7.35 23.41
C GLY A 18 18.36 -6.17 22.56
N ALA A 19 17.76 -5.93 21.38
CA ALA A 19 18.08 -4.75 20.57
C ALA A 19 17.26 -3.54 21.02
N ASP A 20 17.87 -2.35 21.03
CA ASP A 20 17.23 -1.12 21.45
C ASP A 20 16.49 -0.44 20.29
N TYR A 21 16.97 -0.60 19.06
CA TYR A 21 16.47 0.09 17.86
C TYR A 21 16.26 -0.87 16.70
N LEU A 22 15.25 -0.55 15.88
CA LEU A 22 15.01 -1.13 14.56
C LEU A 22 15.46 -0.16 13.47
N ALA A 23 16.42 -0.52 12.64
CA ALA A 23 16.80 0.21 11.45
C ALA A 23 16.18 -0.42 10.20
N THR A 24 15.52 0.38 9.37
CA THR A 24 14.90 -0.09 8.12
C THR A 24 15.23 0.83 6.94
N GLY A 25 15.17 0.28 5.72
CA GLY A 25 15.46 1.01 4.49
C GLY A 25 14.32 1.89 3.96
N HIS A 26 13.35 2.28 4.79
CA HIS A 26 12.27 3.15 4.35
C HIS A 26 12.76 4.59 4.09
N TYR A 27 12.21 5.21 3.05
CA TYR A 27 12.43 6.62 2.72
C TYR A 27 11.44 7.50 3.50
N ALA A 28 11.72 7.70 4.75
CA ALA A 28 11.01 8.59 5.68
C ALA A 28 11.99 9.11 6.71
N LYS A 29 11.61 10.10 7.52
CA LYS A 29 12.42 10.66 8.60
C LYS A 29 11.67 10.65 9.91
N ILE A 30 12.40 10.50 10.99
CA ILE A 30 11.87 10.72 12.34
C ILE A 30 12.60 11.91 12.93
N ARG A 31 11.85 12.86 13.48
CA ARG A 31 12.37 14.00 14.22
C ARG A 31 11.68 14.06 15.57
N GLN A 32 12.35 14.58 16.56
CA GLN A 32 11.72 14.87 17.84
C GLN A 32 11.34 16.35 17.89
N ASP A 33 10.11 16.65 18.24
CA ASP A 33 9.64 18.00 18.48
C ASP A 33 10.19 18.46 19.83
N PRO A 34 11.01 19.54 19.86
CA PRO A 34 11.63 20.01 21.09
C PRO A 34 10.63 20.58 22.09
N ALA A 35 9.46 21.03 21.65
CA ALA A 35 8.45 21.63 22.50
C ALA A 35 7.61 20.57 23.23
N THR A 36 7.30 19.47 22.58
CA THR A 36 6.39 18.43 23.08
C THR A 36 7.10 17.12 23.43
N GLY A 37 8.33 16.93 22.98
CA GLY A 37 9.07 15.68 23.08
C GLY A 37 8.56 14.56 22.16
N ARG A 38 7.51 14.82 21.37
CA ARG A 38 6.90 13.80 20.49
C ARG A 38 7.79 13.50 19.30
N HIS A 39 7.74 12.26 18.86
CA HIS A 39 8.37 11.84 17.61
C HIS A 39 7.45 12.16 16.44
N LEU A 40 8.00 12.87 15.46
CA LEU A 40 7.31 13.30 14.25
C LEU A 40 7.75 12.38 13.09
N LEU A 41 6.77 11.83 12.37
CA LEU A 41 7.04 11.15 11.11
C LEU A 41 7.04 12.20 9.98
N CYS A 42 8.18 12.36 9.32
CA CYS A 42 8.38 13.35 8.28
C CYS A 42 8.66 12.67 6.93
N ARG A 43 8.40 13.40 5.85
CA ARG A 43 8.72 12.94 4.49
C ARG A 43 10.22 12.71 4.31
N GLY A 44 10.55 11.71 3.48
CA GLY A 44 11.89 11.48 2.98
C GLY A 44 12.42 12.66 2.15
N ALA A 45 13.74 12.69 1.90
CA ALA A 45 14.36 13.68 1.04
C ALA A 45 13.96 13.52 -0.43
N ASP A 46 13.75 12.29 -0.88
CA ASP A 46 13.29 11.97 -2.23
C ASP A 46 11.76 11.93 -2.30
N PRO A 47 11.10 12.95 -2.90
CA PRO A 47 9.63 12.98 -2.97
C PRO A 47 9.04 11.85 -3.81
N SER A 48 9.81 11.31 -4.77
CA SER A 48 9.38 10.21 -5.65
C SER A 48 9.41 8.84 -4.95
N LYS A 49 10.10 8.77 -3.80
CA LYS A 49 10.29 7.53 -3.01
C LYS A 49 9.75 7.65 -1.58
N ASP A 50 9.15 8.78 -1.23
CA ASP A 50 8.60 8.99 0.11
C ASP A 50 7.63 7.89 0.51
N GLN A 51 7.86 7.30 1.69
CA GLN A 51 7.06 6.20 2.24
C GLN A 51 6.39 6.58 3.57
N SER A 52 6.40 7.87 3.94
CA SER A 52 5.80 8.33 5.19
C SER A 52 4.31 7.98 5.29
N TYR A 53 3.58 7.99 4.17
CA TYR A 53 2.18 7.58 4.14
C TYR A 53 1.97 6.12 4.58
N PHE A 54 2.82 5.20 4.17
CA PHE A 54 2.73 3.79 4.56
C PHE A 54 3.06 3.55 6.04
N LEU A 55 3.78 4.48 6.66
CA LEU A 55 4.26 4.40 8.04
C LEU A 55 3.34 5.15 9.03
N CYS A 56 2.23 5.71 8.56
CA CYS A 56 1.32 6.54 9.35
C CYS A 56 0.67 5.82 10.55
N ARG A 57 0.75 4.50 10.63
CA ARG A 57 0.24 3.68 11.73
C ARG A 57 1.27 3.46 12.86
N LEU A 58 2.51 3.92 12.70
CA LEU A 58 3.53 3.80 13.75
C LEU A 58 3.15 4.62 14.98
N THR A 59 3.17 3.98 16.13
CA THR A 59 2.93 4.64 17.43
C THR A 59 4.12 5.47 17.87
N GLN A 60 3.95 6.32 18.89
CA GLN A 60 5.04 7.09 19.48
C GLN A 60 6.15 6.20 20.06
N GLU A 61 5.79 5.08 20.69
CA GLU A 61 6.76 4.10 21.17
C GLU A 61 7.56 3.49 20.02
N GLN A 62 6.89 3.07 18.94
CA GLN A 62 7.55 2.50 17.76
C GLN A 62 8.46 3.53 17.08
N LEU A 63 8.00 4.77 16.92
CA LEU A 63 8.80 5.85 16.33
C LEU A 63 10.05 6.15 17.16
N SER A 64 9.96 6.09 18.49
CA SER A 64 11.11 6.35 19.38
C SER A 64 12.24 5.32 19.24
N ARG A 65 11.92 4.13 18.73
CA ARG A 65 12.85 3.01 18.57
C ARG A 65 13.11 2.63 17.11
N THR A 66 12.66 3.44 16.17
CA THR A 66 12.85 3.17 14.73
C THR A 66 13.84 4.16 14.13
N LEU A 67 14.71 3.68 13.28
CA LEU A 67 15.68 4.47 12.52
C LEU A 67 15.42 4.29 11.03
N PHE A 68 15.42 5.40 10.28
CA PHE A 68 15.32 5.41 8.82
C PHE A 68 16.60 6.01 8.21
N PRO A 69 17.71 5.23 8.10
CA PRO A 69 19.00 5.75 7.66
C PRO A 69 18.99 6.34 6.24
N LEU A 70 18.03 5.93 5.41
CA LEU A 70 17.90 6.39 4.03
C LEU A 70 17.01 7.64 3.89
N GLY A 71 16.43 8.12 4.98
CA GLY A 71 15.45 9.21 4.94
C GLY A 71 15.98 10.54 4.41
N ASP A 72 17.27 10.81 4.59
CA ASP A 72 17.93 12.04 4.13
C ASP A 72 18.64 11.88 2.76
N LEU A 73 18.49 10.73 2.11
CA LEU A 73 19.15 10.42 0.85
C LEU A 73 18.14 10.29 -0.28
N GLU A 74 18.55 10.74 -1.47
CA GLU A 74 17.84 10.44 -2.70
C GLU A 74 18.22 9.05 -3.23
N LYS A 75 17.32 8.40 -3.96
CA LYS A 75 17.51 7.04 -4.49
C LYS A 75 18.81 6.87 -5.30
N PRO A 76 19.22 7.81 -6.17
CA PRO A 76 20.50 7.70 -6.89
C PRO A 76 21.71 7.65 -5.95
N ALA A 77 21.70 8.47 -4.88
CA ALA A 77 22.78 8.47 -3.88
C ALA A 77 22.86 7.14 -3.12
N VAL A 78 21.71 6.56 -2.75
CA VAL A 78 21.66 5.24 -2.12
C VAL A 78 22.22 4.16 -3.02
N ARG A 79 21.93 4.20 -4.34
CA ARG A 79 22.52 3.26 -5.31
C ARG A 79 24.02 3.42 -5.42
N ALA A 80 24.51 4.64 -5.52
CA ALA A 80 25.96 4.91 -5.57
C ALA A 80 26.69 4.40 -4.33
N LEU A 81 26.10 4.59 -3.13
CA LEU A 81 26.64 4.03 -1.89
C LEU A 81 26.66 2.50 -1.91
N ALA A 82 25.57 1.87 -2.35
CA ALA A 82 25.50 0.42 -2.45
C ALA A 82 26.56 -0.16 -3.42
N GLU A 83 26.79 0.51 -4.55
CA GLU A 83 27.84 0.16 -5.51
C GLU A 83 29.23 0.31 -4.90
N ALA A 84 29.50 1.45 -4.27
CA ALA A 84 30.78 1.71 -3.61
C ALA A 84 31.14 0.66 -2.54
N HIS A 85 30.11 0.09 -1.90
CA HIS A 85 30.27 -0.98 -0.92
C HIS A 85 30.15 -2.41 -1.51
N GLY A 86 30.08 -2.55 -2.84
CA GLY A 86 30.04 -3.83 -3.52
C GLY A 86 28.79 -4.67 -3.24
N LEU A 87 27.66 -4.04 -2.91
CA LEU A 87 26.42 -4.76 -2.63
C LEU A 87 25.83 -5.30 -3.93
N ILE A 88 25.59 -6.61 -3.99
CA ILE A 88 25.12 -7.34 -5.19
C ILE A 88 23.75 -6.87 -5.70
N ASN A 89 22.95 -6.24 -4.84
CA ASN A 89 21.63 -5.72 -5.17
C ASN A 89 21.59 -4.22 -5.49
N ALA A 90 22.76 -3.56 -5.61
CA ALA A 90 22.85 -2.12 -5.89
C ALA A 90 22.08 -1.72 -7.16
N GLN A 91 22.16 -2.54 -8.21
CA GLN A 91 21.50 -2.32 -9.50
C GLN A 91 20.08 -2.94 -9.58
N LYS A 92 19.60 -3.59 -8.51
CA LYS A 92 18.28 -4.21 -8.53
C LYS A 92 17.20 -3.14 -8.74
N ARG A 93 16.29 -3.39 -9.67
CA ARG A 93 15.11 -2.55 -9.88
C ARG A 93 14.25 -2.54 -8.62
N ASP A 94 13.57 -1.42 -8.38
CA ASP A 94 12.61 -1.32 -7.29
C ASP A 94 11.54 -2.40 -7.47
N SER A 95 11.16 -3.07 -6.38
CA SER A 95 10.04 -4.00 -6.40
C SER A 95 8.77 -3.17 -6.61
N GLN A 96 8.20 -3.23 -7.81
CA GLN A 96 6.94 -2.57 -8.15
C GLN A 96 5.74 -3.50 -7.91
N ASP A 97 6.02 -4.76 -7.59
CA ASP A 97 5.04 -5.81 -7.39
C ASP A 97 5.16 -6.46 -6.01
N ILE A 98 4.16 -7.27 -5.68
CA ILE A 98 4.10 -8.01 -4.43
C ILE A 98 5.27 -9.00 -4.40
N CYS A 99 6.18 -8.88 -3.45
CA CYS A 99 7.45 -9.60 -3.41
C CYS A 99 7.32 -11.14 -3.37
N PHE A 100 6.16 -11.67 -2.96
CA PHE A 100 5.86 -13.10 -2.94
C PHE A 100 5.05 -13.57 -4.15
N VAL A 101 4.82 -12.70 -5.14
CA VAL A 101 4.19 -13.01 -6.44
C VAL A 101 5.14 -12.53 -7.56
N PRO A 102 6.29 -13.20 -7.73
CA PRO A 102 7.36 -12.72 -8.62
C PRO A 102 6.99 -12.71 -10.10
N ASP A 103 5.98 -13.49 -10.49
CA ASP A 103 5.44 -13.58 -11.85
C ASP A 103 4.32 -12.56 -12.13
N GLY A 104 3.92 -11.76 -11.13
CA GLY A 104 2.81 -10.81 -11.25
C GLY A 104 1.42 -11.48 -11.34
N ASP A 105 1.34 -12.81 -11.28
CA ASP A 105 0.07 -13.54 -11.29
C ASP A 105 -0.54 -13.65 -9.88
N TYR A 106 -0.93 -12.49 -9.33
CA TYR A 106 -1.56 -12.45 -8.00
C TYR A 106 -2.90 -13.21 -7.97
N VAL A 107 -3.61 -13.31 -9.09
CA VAL A 107 -4.87 -14.06 -9.19
C VAL A 107 -4.61 -15.54 -9.01
N GLY A 108 -3.65 -16.09 -9.74
CA GLY A 108 -3.23 -17.49 -9.58
C GLY A 108 -2.68 -17.74 -8.18
N PHE A 109 -1.94 -16.80 -7.60
CA PHE A 109 -1.47 -16.90 -6.22
C PHE A 109 -2.64 -17.00 -5.23
N ILE A 110 -3.62 -16.09 -5.30
CA ILE A 110 -4.81 -16.12 -4.43
C ILE A 110 -5.58 -17.43 -4.62
N THR A 111 -5.81 -17.84 -5.86
CA THR A 111 -6.51 -19.10 -6.20
C THR A 111 -5.83 -20.31 -5.54
N ARG A 112 -4.51 -20.38 -5.59
CA ARG A 112 -3.74 -21.46 -4.91
C ARG A 112 -3.88 -21.40 -3.39
N CYS A 113 -3.86 -20.20 -2.80
CA CYS A 113 -3.99 -20.04 -1.35
C CYS A 113 -5.40 -20.37 -0.82
N VAL A 114 -6.43 -20.02 -1.59
CA VAL A 114 -7.84 -20.21 -1.19
C VAL A 114 -8.36 -21.59 -1.62
N GLY A 115 -7.73 -22.21 -2.62
CA GLY A 115 -8.10 -23.54 -3.13
C GLY A 115 -9.26 -23.55 -4.14
N HIS A 116 -9.76 -22.37 -4.53
CA HIS A 116 -10.80 -22.27 -5.57
C HIS A 116 -10.66 -20.95 -6.36
N GLU A 117 -11.20 -20.95 -7.57
CA GLU A 117 -11.26 -19.73 -8.38
C GLU A 117 -12.27 -18.72 -7.83
N SER A 118 -12.02 -17.43 -8.10
CA SER A 118 -12.99 -16.39 -7.80
C SER A 118 -14.21 -16.54 -8.69
N PRO A 119 -15.44 -16.57 -8.12
CA PRO A 119 -16.66 -16.71 -8.91
C PRO A 119 -16.76 -15.66 -10.02
N THR A 120 -17.21 -16.10 -11.18
CA THR A 120 -17.61 -15.21 -12.26
C THR A 120 -18.95 -14.56 -11.95
N GLY A 121 -19.27 -13.44 -12.61
CA GLY A 121 -20.52 -12.76 -12.38
C GLY A 121 -20.73 -11.60 -13.35
N PRO A 122 -21.83 -10.85 -13.17
CA PRO A 122 -22.17 -9.77 -14.08
C PRO A 122 -21.36 -8.50 -13.83
N PHE A 123 -21.03 -7.81 -14.91
CA PHE A 123 -20.83 -6.36 -14.88
C PHE A 123 -22.20 -5.69 -14.91
N VAL A 124 -22.44 -4.78 -13.99
CA VAL A 124 -23.73 -4.11 -13.82
C VAL A 124 -23.53 -2.60 -13.84
N ASP A 125 -24.38 -1.87 -14.56
CA ASP A 125 -24.37 -0.40 -14.50
C ASP A 125 -25.12 0.15 -13.29
N ARG A 126 -25.22 1.47 -13.19
CA ARG A 126 -25.90 2.15 -12.09
C ARG A 126 -27.41 1.90 -12.05
N GLU A 127 -28.00 1.63 -13.19
CA GLU A 127 -29.43 1.34 -13.36
C GLU A 127 -29.77 -0.13 -13.14
N GLY A 128 -28.77 -0.96 -12.85
CA GLY A 128 -28.94 -2.40 -12.62
C GLY A 128 -28.95 -3.26 -13.88
N ARG A 129 -28.60 -2.68 -15.05
CA ARG A 129 -28.54 -3.44 -16.32
C ARG A 129 -27.23 -4.22 -16.38
N VAL A 130 -27.32 -5.46 -16.84
CA VAL A 130 -26.14 -6.30 -17.08
C VAL A 130 -25.47 -5.91 -18.40
N LEU A 131 -24.20 -5.50 -18.29
CA LEU A 131 -23.38 -5.07 -19.41
C LEU A 131 -22.51 -6.20 -20.01
N GLY A 132 -22.33 -7.27 -19.26
CA GLY A 132 -21.49 -8.39 -19.64
C GLY A 132 -21.12 -9.26 -18.44
N GLN A 133 -20.18 -10.18 -18.66
CA GLN A 133 -19.70 -11.10 -17.62
C GLN A 133 -18.22 -10.88 -17.32
N HIS A 134 -17.85 -10.87 -16.06
CA HIS A 134 -16.46 -10.79 -15.62
C HIS A 134 -15.87 -12.17 -15.25
N LYS A 135 -14.54 -12.25 -15.25
CA LYS A 135 -13.76 -13.48 -15.01
C LYS A 135 -13.36 -13.67 -13.53
N GLY A 136 -14.18 -13.23 -12.60
CA GLY A 136 -13.89 -13.26 -11.16
C GLY A 136 -13.57 -11.87 -10.60
N PHE A 137 -14.30 -11.45 -9.58
CA PHE A 137 -14.25 -10.08 -9.06
C PHE A 137 -12.91 -9.69 -8.39
N ILE A 138 -12.05 -10.64 -8.04
CA ILE A 138 -10.70 -10.38 -7.53
C ILE A 138 -9.78 -9.72 -8.57
N ARG A 139 -10.09 -9.88 -9.86
CA ARG A 139 -9.34 -9.31 -10.99
C ARG A 139 -9.56 -7.82 -11.18
N TYR A 140 -10.51 -7.23 -10.46
CA TYR A 140 -10.94 -5.85 -10.68
C TYR A 140 -10.72 -5.01 -9.43
N THR A 141 -10.31 -3.76 -9.65
CA THR A 141 -10.05 -2.78 -8.59
C THR A 141 -10.88 -1.53 -8.82
N LYS A 142 -11.37 -0.89 -7.76
CA LYS A 142 -12.09 0.39 -7.87
C LYS A 142 -11.23 1.41 -8.63
N GLY A 143 -11.85 2.10 -9.60
CA GLY A 143 -11.17 3.04 -10.49
C GLY A 143 -10.55 2.42 -11.75
N GLN A 144 -10.51 1.09 -11.87
CA GLN A 144 -10.01 0.42 -13.08
C GLN A 144 -10.97 0.66 -14.26
N HIS A 145 -10.40 1.00 -15.43
CA HIS A 145 -11.17 1.13 -16.68
C HIS A 145 -10.62 0.27 -17.82
N LYS A 146 -9.35 -0.18 -17.71
CA LYS A 146 -8.72 -1.06 -18.71
C LYS A 146 -8.91 -2.52 -18.35
N GLY A 147 -8.97 -3.39 -19.38
CA GLY A 147 -9.03 -4.83 -19.17
C GLY A 147 -10.39 -5.37 -18.68
N LEU A 148 -11.45 -4.60 -18.83
CA LEU A 148 -12.81 -5.06 -18.50
C LEU A 148 -13.37 -6.03 -19.55
N GLY A 149 -12.85 -6.01 -20.77
CA GLY A 149 -13.35 -6.83 -21.88
C GLY A 149 -14.69 -6.35 -22.43
N LEU A 150 -15.05 -5.11 -22.17
CA LEU A 150 -16.27 -4.46 -22.67
C LEU A 150 -15.90 -3.41 -23.72
N ALA A 151 -16.59 -3.44 -24.87
CA ALA A 151 -16.46 -2.43 -25.92
C ALA A 151 -17.55 -1.36 -25.74
N ILE A 152 -17.36 -0.48 -24.74
CA ILE A 152 -18.32 0.57 -24.39
C ILE A 152 -17.60 1.92 -24.44
N GLU A 153 -18.22 2.90 -25.11
CA GLU A 153 -17.77 4.28 -25.15
C GLU A 153 -18.90 5.21 -24.68
N PRO A 154 -18.58 6.18 -23.79
CA PRO A 154 -17.28 6.42 -23.16
C PRO A 154 -16.88 5.29 -22.21
N PRO A 155 -15.57 5.15 -21.88
CA PRO A 155 -15.08 4.06 -21.05
C PRO A 155 -15.72 4.09 -19.66
N LEU A 156 -16.08 2.91 -19.17
CA LEU A 156 -16.63 2.75 -17.82
C LEU A 156 -15.52 2.37 -16.82
N TYR A 157 -15.75 2.72 -15.58
CA TYR A 157 -14.84 2.50 -14.45
C TYR A 157 -15.48 1.59 -13.41
N VAL A 158 -14.70 0.76 -12.78
CA VAL A 158 -15.15 -0.05 -11.64
C VAL A 158 -15.45 0.89 -10.46
N LEU A 159 -16.71 0.97 -10.08
CA LEU A 159 -17.17 1.78 -8.94
C LEU A 159 -17.08 1.00 -7.63
N ARG A 160 -17.59 -0.22 -7.61
CA ARG A 160 -17.58 -1.10 -6.44
C ARG A 160 -17.69 -2.57 -6.83
N LYS A 161 -17.37 -3.43 -5.90
CA LYS A 161 -17.56 -4.88 -6.00
C LYS A 161 -18.59 -5.32 -4.97
N ASP A 162 -19.44 -6.27 -5.34
CA ASP A 162 -20.43 -6.87 -4.48
C ASP A 162 -20.16 -8.39 -4.37
N PRO A 163 -19.46 -8.82 -3.31
CA PRO A 163 -19.14 -10.23 -3.13
C PRO A 163 -20.37 -11.13 -2.94
N ALA A 164 -21.46 -10.61 -2.37
CA ALA A 164 -22.66 -11.39 -2.11
C ALA A 164 -23.39 -11.81 -3.39
N ASN A 165 -23.39 -10.92 -4.39
CA ASN A 165 -24.02 -11.16 -5.69
C ASN A 165 -22.99 -11.47 -6.80
N HIS A 166 -21.72 -11.60 -6.44
CA HIS A 166 -20.61 -11.75 -7.36
C HIS A 166 -20.58 -10.70 -8.48
N ALA A 167 -21.06 -9.48 -8.23
CA ALA A 167 -21.23 -8.43 -9.21
C ALA A 167 -20.11 -7.38 -9.14
N VAL A 168 -19.74 -6.83 -10.30
CA VAL A 168 -18.86 -5.66 -10.42
C VAL A 168 -19.68 -4.52 -11.03
N TYR A 169 -19.83 -3.44 -10.27
CA TYR A 169 -20.58 -2.26 -10.69
C TYR A 169 -19.69 -1.29 -11.43
N LEU A 170 -20.17 -0.84 -12.58
CA LEU A 170 -19.48 0.09 -13.48
C LEU A 170 -20.25 1.40 -13.58
N GLY A 171 -19.52 2.49 -13.81
CA GLY A 171 -20.08 3.81 -14.09
C GLY A 171 -19.05 4.72 -14.72
N HIS A 172 -19.40 6.00 -14.86
CA HIS A 172 -18.53 7.00 -15.44
C HIS A 172 -17.45 7.47 -14.45
N ASN A 173 -16.45 8.20 -14.94
CA ASN A 173 -15.34 8.67 -14.10
C ASN A 173 -15.82 9.56 -12.94
N GLU A 174 -16.81 10.40 -13.18
CA GLU A 174 -17.41 11.29 -12.18
C GLU A 174 -18.07 10.54 -11.02
N ASP A 175 -18.52 9.33 -11.24
CA ASP A 175 -19.12 8.46 -10.22
C ASP A 175 -18.12 7.90 -9.20
N LEU A 176 -16.83 8.06 -9.48
CA LEU A 176 -15.75 7.65 -8.55
C LEU A 176 -15.53 8.66 -7.43
N PHE A 177 -15.94 9.90 -7.62
CA PHE A 177 -15.67 10.99 -6.69
C PHE A 177 -16.76 11.09 -5.63
N THR A 178 -16.35 11.46 -4.44
CA THR A 178 -17.24 11.80 -3.33
C THR A 178 -16.76 13.09 -2.69
N SER A 179 -17.70 13.89 -2.22
CA SER A 179 -17.43 15.11 -1.44
C SER A 179 -17.22 14.83 0.04
N GLU A 180 -17.52 13.60 0.50
CA GLU A 180 -17.43 13.22 1.89
C GLU A 180 -16.49 12.04 2.08
N LEU A 181 -15.71 12.10 3.16
CA LEU A 181 -14.85 11.04 3.65
C LEU A 181 -15.11 10.82 5.14
N ILE A 182 -15.54 9.63 5.50
CA ILE A 182 -15.65 9.23 6.91
C ILE A 182 -14.41 8.40 7.26
N ALA A 183 -13.66 8.84 8.27
CA ALA A 183 -12.47 8.15 8.73
C ALA A 183 -12.55 7.89 10.24
N GLY A 184 -11.99 6.75 10.67
CA GLY A 184 -11.92 6.32 12.06
C GLY A 184 -10.54 5.76 12.39
N ASP A 185 -10.37 5.28 13.61
CA ASP A 185 -9.13 4.65 14.10
C ASP A 185 -7.89 5.52 13.89
N TRP A 186 -7.99 6.80 14.26
CA TRP A 186 -6.93 7.78 14.10
C TRP A 186 -5.70 7.46 14.95
N ASN A 187 -4.53 7.48 14.33
CA ASN A 187 -3.25 7.47 15.00
C ASN A 187 -2.63 8.88 14.95
N TRP A 188 -2.72 9.60 16.06
CA TRP A 188 -2.20 10.97 16.16
C TRP A 188 -0.70 10.96 16.43
N ILE A 189 0.11 11.26 15.40
CA ILE A 189 1.57 11.25 15.51
C ILE A 189 2.08 12.59 16.04
N SER A 190 1.75 13.70 15.38
CA SER A 190 2.30 15.03 15.72
C SER A 190 1.59 15.71 16.88
N ILE A 191 0.34 15.35 17.16
CA ILE A 191 -0.46 15.89 18.28
C ILE A 191 -1.02 14.75 19.11
N PRO A 192 -1.36 14.95 20.41
CA PRO A 192 -1.88 13.88 21.27
C PRO A 192 -3.33 13.49 20.93
N ALA A 193 -4.15 14.46 20.51
CA ALA A 193 -5.55 14.32 20.11
C ALA A 193 -6.02 15.59 19.39
N LEU A 194 -7.22 15.58 18.79
CA LEU A 194 -7.94 16.77 18.38
C LEU A 194 -8.73 17.34 19.54
#